data_914cfdccec16a5b2cda60e800691ce74
#
_entry.id   914cfdccec16a5b2cda60e800691ce74
#
_cell.length_a   1.000
_cell.length_b   1.000
_cell.length_c   1.000
_cell.angle_alpha   90.00
_cell.angle_beta   90.00
_cell.angle_gamma   90.00
#
_symmetry.space_group_name_H-M   'P 1'
#
loop_
_entity.id
_entity.type
_entity.pdbx_description
1 polymer ?
#
loop_
_entity_poly.entity_id
_entity_poly.type
_entity_poly.pdbx_seq_one_letter_code
_entity_poly.pdbx_strand_id
1 'polypeptide(L)'
;YESRPNVTADVASLCLKSGNCVILRGGSEAFNSNKILANLFRTSLTYHNIDPNCVQFIENKNRKIVNYLLSSMSQFLDVVVPRGGRGLVEKVQKFSNVHVIGHLEGLCHIYVDKSSNVNNAIKIILNAKLRRTSICGALETLLIEDKALKSHGIKIINALINSGCEVRVDNKINKLYKNKLKIAKEKDWSTEYLDAKISIKNVRNVNEAVNH
;
A
#
# COMPACT_ATOMS: atom_id res chain seq x y z
N TYR A 1 1.04 -14.45 3.18
CA TYR A 1 0.24 -13.50 2.40
C TYR A 1 -1.24 -13.86 2.48
N GLU A 2 -2.10 -12.90 2.24
CA GLU A 2 -3.56 -13.06 2.33
C GLU A 2 -4.18 -13.52 0.98
N SER A 3 -5.43 -13.17 0.75
CA SER A 3 -6.36 -13.64 -0.29
C SER A 3 -6.03 -13.25 -1.75
N ARG A 4 -4.77 -13.05 -2.11
CA ARG A 4 -4.35 -12.68 -3.48
C ARG A 4 -3.53 -13.79 -4.13
N PRO A 5 -4.15 -14.71 -4.90
CA PRO A 5 -3.44 -15.85 -5.52
C PRO A 5 -2.30 -15.43 -6.45
N ASN A 6 -2.44 -14.29 -7.15
CA ASN A 6 -1.39 -13.77 -8.01
C ASN A 6 -0.05 -13.55 -7.27
N VAL A 7 -0.07 -13.28 -5.96
CA VAL A 7 1.16 -13.14 -5.14
C VAL A 7 2.00 -14.41 -5.19
N THR A 8 1.37 -15.59 -5.27
CA THR A 8 2.10 -16.87 -5.43
C THR A 8 2.94 -16.86 -6.71
N ALA A 9 2.36 -16.44 -7.84
CA ALA A 9 3.06 -16.40 -9.11
C ALA A 9 4.10 -15.27 -9.18
N ASP A 10 3.73 -14.07 -8.73
CA ASP A 10 4.60 -12.90 -8.75
C ASP A 10 5.88 -13.15 -7.93
N VAL A 11 5.72 -13.62 -6.68
CA VAL A 11 6.86 -13.84 -5.76
C VAL A 11 7.70 -15.03 -6.21
N ALA A 12 7.09 -16.14 -6.63
CA ALA A 12 7.84 -17.29 -7.16
C ALA A 12 8.71 -16.87 -8.36
N SER A 13 8.14 -16.12 -9.31
CA SER A 13 8.86 -15.63 -10.48
C SER A 13 10.02 -14.71 -10.12
N LEU A 14 9.79 -13.75 -9.22
CA LEU A 14 10.82 -12.79 -8.79
C LEU A 14 11.96 -13.50 -8.05
N CYS A 15 11.65 -14.41 -7.14
CA CYS A 15 12.66 -15.17 -6.41
C CYS A 15 13.51 -16.04 -7.36
N LEU A 16 12.88 -16.80 -8.24
CA LEU A 16 13.62 -17.62 -9.21
C LEU A 16 14.51 -16.78 -10.13
N LYS A 17 14.02 -15.67 -10.65
CA LYS A 17 14.81 -14.76 -11.50
C LYS A 17 15.99 -14.13 -10.79
N SER A 18 15.91 -13.94 -9.49
CA SER A 18 16.98 -13.37 -8.66
C SER A 18 17.89 -14.43 -8.01
N GLY A 19 17.68 -15.72 -8.33
CA GLY A 19 18.49 -16.82 -7.79
C GLY A 19 18.15 -17.19 -6.35
N ASN A 20 16.95 -16.84 -5.87
CA ASN A 20 16.49 -17.14 -4.52
C ASN A 20 15.47 -18.28 -4.51
N CYS A 21 15.50 -19.09 -3.45
CA CYS A 21 14.40 -19.99 -3.12
C CYS A 21 13.31 -19.25 -2.35
N VAL A 22 12.08 -19.77 -2.40
CA VAL A 22 10.95 -19.17 -1.70
C VAL A 22 10.08 -20.19 -1.01
N ILE A 23 9.69 -19.90 0.23
CA ILE A 23 8.67 -20.63 0.98
C ILE A 23 7.40 -19.77 1.03
N LEU A 24 6.34 -20.25 0.41
CA LEU A 24 5.07 -19.57 0.27
C LEU A 24 4.06 -20.06 1.31
N ARG A 25 3.45 -19.15 2.05
CA ARG A 25 2.34 -19.46 2.96
C ARG A 25 1.18 -18.50 2.69
N GLY A 26 0.17 -18.97 1.99
CA GLY A 26 -1.06 -18.23 1.69
C GLY A 26 -2.10 -18.27 2.81
N GLY A 27 -3.05 -17.35 2.79
CA GLY A 27 -4.23 -17.38 3.64
C GLY A 27 -5.17 -18.55 3.31
N SER A 28 -6.09 -18.85 4.23
CA SER A 28 -7.06 -19.95 4.07
C SER A 28 -8.07 -19.70 2.95
N GLU A 29 -8.36 -18.44 2.65
CA GLU A 29 -9.40 -18.02 1.69
C GLU A 29 -9.07 -18.43 0.25
N ALA A 30 -7.81 -18.24 -0.16
CA ALA A 30 -7.34 -18.57 -1.51
C ALA A 30 -6.43 -19.83 -1.54
N PHE A 31 -6.54 -20.69 -0.53
CA PHE A 31 -5.63 -21.82 -0.34
C PHE A 31 -5.52 -22.73 -1.55
N ASN A 32 -6.64 -23.15 -2.14
CA ASN A 32 -6.65 -24.06 -3.28
C ASN A 32 -6.01 -23.43 -4.52
N SER A 33 -6.31 -22.17 -4.81
CA SER A 33 -5.70 -21.42 -5.92
C SER A 33 -4.19 -21.26 -5.72
N ASN A 34 -3.75 -20.92 -4.50
CA ASN A 34 -2.34 -20.79 -4.16
C ASN A 34 -1.60 -22.13 -4.31
N LYS A 35 -2.21 -23.24 -3.86
CA LYS A 35 -1.65 -24.59 -3.99
C LYS A 35 -1.48 -24.99 -5.46
N ILE A 36 -2.51 -24.76 -6.29
CA ILE A 36 -2.44 -25.07 -7.73
C ILE A 36 -1.33 -24.27 -8.40
N LEU A 37 -1.24 -22.97 -8.14
CA LEU A 37 -0.19 -22.12 -8.72
C LEU A 37 1.21 -22.57 -8.29
N ALA A 38 1.43 -22.85 -7.01
CA ALA A 38 2.71 -23.36 -6.53
C ALA A 38 3.08 -24.70 -7.18
N ASN A 39 2.11 -25.62 -7.34
CA ASN A 39 2.34 -26.90 -8.01
C ASN A 39 2.67 -26.74 -9.50
N LEU A 40 2.04 -25.79 -10.21
CA LEU A 40 2.38 -25.50 -11.61
C LEU A 40 3.83 -25.00 -11.73
N PHE A 41 4.29 -24.13 -10.83
CA PHE A 41 5.70 -23.72 -10.77
C PHE A 41 6.62 -24.92 -10.55
N ARG A 42 6.33 -25.78 -9.57
CA ARG A 42 7.14 -26.98 -9.27
C ARG A 42 7.21 -27.94 -10.46
N THR A 43 6.08 -28.18 -11.13
CA THR A 43 6.03 -29.02 -12.34
C THR A 43 6.87 -28.41 -13.47
N SER A 44 6.76 -27.08 -13.68
CA SER A 44 7.55 -26.40 -14.70
C SER A 44 9.06 -26.44 -14.39
N LEU A 45 9.45 -26.26 -13.14
CA LEU A 45 10.85 -26.36 -12.71
C LEU A 45 11.40 -27.76 -12.99
N THR A 46 10.67 -28.82 -12.63
CA THR A 46 11.06 -30.20 -12.93
C THR A 46 11.20 -30.42 -14.43
N TYR A 47 10.27 -29.93 -15.25
CA TYR A 47 10.35 -30.05 -16.70
C TYR A 47 11.61 -29.38 -17.28
N HIS A 48 12.09 -28.30 -16.69
CA HIS A 48 13.30 -27.59 -17.11
C HIS A 48 14.57 -28.04 -16.37
N ASN A 49 14.55 -29.18 -15.66
CA ASN A 49 15.68 -29.70 -14.88
C ASN A 49 16.18 -28.73 -13.79
N ILE A 50 15.29 -27.93 -13.22
CA ILE A 50 15.55 -27.07 -12.06
C ILE A 50 14.93 -27.74 -10.82
N ASP A 51 15.61 -27.64 -9.67
CA ASP A 51 15.09 -28.24 -8.43
C ASP A 51 13.72 -27.62 -8.06
N PRO A 52 12.64 -28.41 -8.01
CA PRO A 52 11.32 -27.93 -7.65
C PRO A 52 11.24 -27.40 -6.21
N ASN A 53 12.23 -27.70 -5.36
CA ASN A 53 12.30 -27.16 -4.01
C ASN A 53 12.71 -25.68 -3.94
N CYS A 54 13.09 -25.08 -5.07
CA CYS A 54 13.25 -23.62 -5.14
C CYS A 54 11.92 -22.88 -4.89
N VAL A 55 10.77 -23.54 -5.11
CA VAL A 55 9.44 -23.00 -4.78
C VAL A 55 8.71 -24.00 -3.89
N GLN A 56 8.54 -23.63 -2.64
CA GLN A 56 7.86 -24.45 -1.65
C GLN A 56 6.55 -23.78 -1.22
N PHE A 57 5.52 -24.57 -0.97
CA PHE A 57 4.23 -24.13 -0.50
C PHE A 57 3.83 -24.85 0.79
N ILE A 58 3.52 -24.09 1.84
CA ILE A 58 3.08 -24.66 3.12
C ILE A 58 1.60 -24.97 3.05
N GLU A 59 1.26 -26.26 3.00
CA GLU A 59 -0.12 -26.74 2.93
C GLU A 59 -0.88 -26.67 4.27
N ASN A 60 -0.20 -26.34 5.35
CA ASN A 60 -0.82 -26.26 6.66
C ASN A 60 -1.49 -24.90 6.87
N LYS A 61 -2.83 -24.91 7.05
CA LYS A 61 -3.66 -23.71 7.29
C LYS A 61 -3.55 -23.16 8.70
N ASN A 62 -2.96 -23.91 9.66
CA ASN A 62 -2.88 -23.48 11.05
C ASN A 62 -2.01 -22.23 11.20
N ARG A 63 -2.55 -21.20 11.86
CA ARG A 63 -1.81 -19.95 12.12
C ARG A 63 -0.62 -20.11 13.04
N LYS A 64 -0.55 -21.20 13.85
CA LYS A 64 0.61 -21.49 14.70
C LYS A 64 1.89 -21.73 13.89
N ILE A 65 1.77 -22.20 12.64
CA ILE A 65 2.94 -22.41 11.78
C ILE A 65 3.64 -21.10 11.43
N VAL A 66 2.91 -19.99 11.36
CA VAL A 66 3.50 -18.66 11.16
C VAL A 66 4.41 -18.31 12.31
N ASN A 67 4.00 -18.57 13.54
CA ASN A 67 4.86 -18.33 14.71
C ASN A 67 6.12 -19.17 14.65
N TYR A 68 6.00 -20.45 14.28
CA TYR A 68 7.14 -21.34 14.13
C TYR A 68 8.14 -20.84 13.07
N LEU A 69 7.65 -20.43 11.90
CA LEU A 69 8.49 -19.84 10.84
C LEU A 69 9.24 -18.60 11.33
N LEU A 70 8.56 -17.74 12.10
CA LEU A 70 9.14 -16.47 12.56
C LEU A 70 10.15 -16.66 13.71
N SER A 71 9.90 -17.60 14.63
CA SER A 71 10.68 -17.73 15.86
C SER A 71 11.74 -18.81 15.80
N SER A 72 11.55 -19.88 14.99
CA SER A 72 12.35 -21.10 15.07
C SER A 72 13.07 -21.47 13.79
N MET A 73 12.88 -20.69 12.71
CA MET A 73 13.45 -21.00 11.39
C MET A 73 14.54 -20.00 10.95
N SER A 74 15.09 -19.21 11.86
CA SER A 74 16.10 -18.18 11.55
C SER A 74 17.38 -18.72 10.91
N GLN A 75 17.70 -19.99 11.13
CA GLN A 75 18.85 -20.64 10.49
C GLN A 75 18.57 -21.11 9.06
N PHE A 76 17.30 -21.06 8.59
CA PHE A 76 16.86 -21.52 7.27
C PHE A 76 16.24 -20.41 6.43
N LEU A 77 15.87 -19.28 7.05
CA LEU A 77 15.20 -18.17 6.42
C LEU A 77 16.04 -16.90 6.57
N ASP A 78 16.43 -16.31 5.46
CA ASP A 78 17.19 -15.05 5.45
C ASP A 78 16.27 -13.84 5.62
N VAL A 79 15.08 -13.89 4.99
CA VAL A 79 14.14 -12.76 4.93
C VAL A 79 12.70 -13.24 4.99
N VAL A 80 11.87 -12.51 5.72
CA VAL A 80 10.40 -12.65 5.70
C VAL A 80 9.76 -11.42 5.08
N VAL A 81 8.89 -11.62 4.09
CA VAL A 81 8.12 -10.55 3.43
C VAL A 81 6.63 -10.74 3.75
N PRO A 82 6.09 -10.09 4.78
CA PRO A 82 4.67 -10.16 5.08
C PRO A 82 3.84 -9.39 4.04
N ARG A 83 2.79 -10.04 3.55
CA ARG A 83 1.81 -9.45 2.64
C ARG A 83 0.41 -9.71 3.17
N GLY A 84 -0.26 -8.65 3.65
CA GLY A 84 -1.58 -8.77 4.25
C GLY A 84 -1.93 -7.55 5.08
N GLY A 85 -3.01 -7.63 5.86
CA GLY A 85 -3.46 -6.55 6.71
C GLY A 85 -2.51 -6.22 7.85
N ARG A 86 -2.71 -5.02 8.42
CA ARG A 86 -1.88 -4.44 9.49
C ARG A 86 -1.57 -5.42 10.61
N GLY A 87 -2.57 -6.17 11.11
CA GLY A 87 -2.37 -7.12 12.22
C GLY A 87 -1.39 -8.26 11.92
N LEU A 88 -1.29 -8.71 10.65
CA LEU A 88 -0.28 -9.68 10.24
C LEU A 88 1.11 -9.04 10.23
N VAL A 89 1.24 -7.87 9.63
CA VAL A 89 2.54 -7.18 9.49
C VAL A 89 3.09 -6.79 10.86
N GLU A 90 2.28 -6.21 11.75
CA GLU A 90 2.66 -5.90 13.13
C GLU A 90 3.13 -7.13 13.89
N LYS A 91 2.39 -8.25 13.75
CA LYS A 91 2.76 -9.51 14.39
C LYS A 91 4.11 -10.02 13.87
N VAL A 92 4.34 -9.98 12.56
CA VAL A 92 5.61 -10.41 11.95
C VAL A 92 6.75 -9.53 12.44
N GLN A 93 6.59 -8.21 12.42
CA GLN A 93 7.64 -7.28 12.88
C GLN A 93 7.97 -7.46 14.37
N LYS A 94 6.96 -7.75 15.21
CA LYS A 94 7.14 -7.89 16.64
C LYS A 94 7.77 -9.22 17.08
N PHE A 95 7.47 -10.30 16.38
CA PHE A 95 7.82 -11.65 16.85
C PHE A 95 8.81 -12.38 15.93
N SER A 96 9.28 -11.76 14.86
CA SER A 96 10.23 -12.40 13.95
C SER A 96 11.66 -12.32 14.48
N ASN A 97 12.33 -13.47 14.54
CA ASN A 97 13.78 -13.58 14.70
C ASN A 97 14.51 -13.57 13.34
N VAL A 98 13.77 -13.48 12.24
CA VAL A 98 14.28 -13.38 10.87
C VAL A 98 14.11 -11.95 10.41
N HIS A 99 15.02 -11.46 9.56
CA HIS A 99 14.91 -10.12 8.99
C HIS A 99 13.58 -9.92 8.25
N VAL A 100 12.90 -8.79 8.49
CA VAL A 100 11.57 -8.50 7.91
C VAL A 100 11.64 -7.35 6.93
N ILE A 101 11.22 -7.58 5.69
CA ILE A 101 10.98 -6.54 4.70
C ILE A 101 9.46 -6.36 4.56
N GLY A 102 8.93 -5.32 5.15
CA GLY A 102 7.49 -5.03 5.11
C GLY A 102 7.18 -3.60 5.52
N HIS A 103 5.98 -3.17 5.19
CA HIS A 103 5.46 -1.87 5.61
C HIS A 103 4.07 -2.04 6.24
N LEU A 104 3.71 -1.14 7.15
CA LEU A 104 2.43 -1.16 7.85
C LEU A 104 1.36 -0.37 7.10
N GLU A 105 1.70 0.82 6.62
CA GLU A 105 0.77 1.77 6.02
C GLU A 105 1.43 2.50 4.84
N GLY A 106 0.62 2.84 3.82
CA GLY A 106 1.03 3.63 2.66
C GLY A 106 0.38 5.01 2.69
N LEU A 107 1.10 6.04 3.14
CA LEU A 107 0.62 7.43 3.15
C LEU A 107 1.10 8.16 1.89
N CYS A 108 0.46 7.88 0.76
CA CYS A 108 0.83 8.52 -0.50
C CYS A 108 0.43 10.00 -0.52
N HIS A 109 1.37 10.84 -0.94
CA HIS A 109 1.21 12.29 -1.01
C HIS A 109 1.35 12.79 -2.45
N ILE A 110 0.60 13.84 -2.79
CA ILE A 110 0.83 14.65 -3.98
C ILE A 110 0.99 16.10 -3.55
N TYR A 111 2.02 16.77 -4.07
CA TYR A 111 2.22 18.21 -3.94
C TYR A 111 1.80 18.93 -5.21
N VAL A 112 1.00 19.98 -5.09
CA VAL A 112 0.54 20.82 -6.20
C VAL A 112 1.30 22.14 -6.17
N ASP A 113 2.22 22.30 -7.12
CA ASP A 113 2.99 23.52 -7.34
C ASP A 113 2.17 24.54 -8.17
N LYS A 114 2.47 25.82 -7.96
CA LYS A 114 1.83 26.92 -8.72
C LYS A 114 2.06 26.87 -10.22
N SER A 115 3.16 26.25 -10.67
CA SER A 115 3.50 26.12 -12.10
C SER A 115 2.81 24.94 -12.76
N SER A 116 2.11 24.09 -11.98
CA SER A 116 1.43 22.90 -12.52
C SER A 116 0.29 23.27 -13.46
N ASN A 117 0.02 22.39 -14.45
CA ASN A 117 -1.20 22.52 -15.25
C ASN A 117 -2.39 22.00 -14.44
N VAL A 118 -3.35 22.86 -14.15
CA VAL A 118 -4.49 22.55 -13.28
C VAL A 118 -5.36 21.41 -13.80
N ASN A 119 -5.57 21.32 -15.12
CA ASN A 119 -6.41 20.27 -15.72
C ASN A 119 -5.73 18.90 -15.60
N ASN A 120 -4.42 18.83 -15.81
CA ASN A 120 -3.64 17.61 -15.60
C ASN A 120 -3.59 17.25 -14.12
N ALA A 121 -3.40 18.22 -13.21
CA ALA A 121 -3.41 17.99 -11.77
C ALA A 121 -4.74 17.37 -11.32
N ILE A 122 -5.88 17.89 -11.78
CA ILE A 122 -7.20 17.32 -11.47
C ILE A 122 -7.29 15.86 -11.93
N LYS A 123 -6.92 15.56 -13.18
CA LYS A 123 -6.97 14.19 -13.72
C LYS A 123 -6.11 13.23 -12.93
N ILE A 124 -4.88 13.64 -12.62
CA ILE A 124 -3.92 12.82 -11.84
C ILE A 124 -4.46 12.55 -10.43
N ILE A 125 -4.93 13.59 -9.73
CA ILE A 125 -5.40 13.49 -8.34
C ILE A 125 -6.67 12.63 -8.26
N LEU A 126 -7.64 12.83 -9.14
CA LEU A 126 -8.86 12.00 -9.20
C LEU A 126 -8.50 10.53 -9.47
N ASN A 127 -7.60 10.28 -10.42
CA ASN A 127 -7.15 8.92 -10.71
C ASN A 127 -6.40 8.31 -9.53
N ALA A 128 -5.45 9.04 -8.94
CA ALA A 128 -4.65 8.56 -7.83
C ALA A 128 -5.48 8.25 -6.58
N LYS A 129 -6.56 9.01 -6.32
CA LYS A 129 -7.44 8.76 -5.17
C LYS A 129 -8.57 7.78 -5.47
N LEU A 130 -9.28 7.94 -6.58
CA LEU A 130 -10.59 7.32 -6.78
C LEU A 130 -10.59 6.09 -7.69
N ARG A 131 -9.54 5.86 -8.47
CA ARG A 131 -9.45 4.67 -9.33
C ARG A 131 -9.55 3.38 -8.52
N ARG A 132 -8.92 3.33 -7.34
CA ARG A 132 -8.92 2.18 -6.45
C ARG A 132 -8.54 2.62 -5.03
N THR A 133 -9.53 2.93 -4.23
CA THR A 133 -9.34 3.53 -2.89
C THR A 133 -8.70 2.59 -1.87
N SER A 134 -8.90 1.27 -2.03
CA SER A 134 -8.51 0.25 -1.04
C SER A 134 -7.08 -0.31 -1.22
N ILE A 135 -6.20 0.40 -1.92
CA ILE A 135 -4.80 -0.01 -2.11
C ILE A 135 -3.85 0.97 -1.44
N CYS A 136 -2.72 0.46 -0.93
CA CYS A 136 -1.67 1.26 -0.30
C CYS A 136 -1.04 2.35 -1.21
N GLY A 137 -1.24 2.28 -2.52
CA GLY A 137 -0.80 3.29 -3.47
C GLY A 137 -1.85 4.36 -3.77
N ALA A 138 -3.02 4.34 -3.11
CA ALA A 138 -4.02 5.40 -3.27
C ALA A 138 -3.53 6.69 -2.60
N LEU A 139 -3.88 7.82 -3.19
CA LEU A 139 -3.55 9.13 -2.61
C LEU A 139 -4.31 9.33 -1.29
N GLU A 140 -3.61 9.64 -0.20
CA GLU A 140 -4.20 9.88 1.12
C GLU A 140 -4.08 11.34 1.55
N THR A 141 -3.01 12.02 1.16
CA THR A 141 -2.79 13.43 1.50
C THR A 141 -2.44 14.25 0.28
N LEU A 142 -3.12 15.38 0.12
CA LEU A 142 -2.86 16.38 -0.92
C LEU A 142 -2.30 17.65 -0.28
N LEU A 143 -1.12 18.06 -0.74
CA LEU A 143 -0.46 19.28 -0.30
C LEU A 143 -0.53 20.33 -1.41
N ILE A 144 -1.06 21.51 -1.10
CA ILE A 144 -1.26 22.59 -2.08
C ILE A 144 -0.44 23.81 -1.69
N GLU A 145 0.42 24.26 -2.60
CA GLU A 145 1.19 25.49 -2.39
C GLU A 145 0.28 26.70 -2.19
N ASP A 146 0.64 27.59 -1.29
CA ASP A 146 -0.10 28.83 -1.01
C ASP A 146 -0.46 29.63 -2.27
N LYS A 147 0.51 29.77 -3.18
CA LYS A 147 0.35 30.52 -4.43
C LYS A 147 -0.58 29.82 -5.43
N ALA A 148 -0.75 28.51 -5.31
CA ALA A 148 -1.64 27.68 -6.13
C ALA A 148 -3.04 27.56 -5.53
N LEU A 149 -3.25 27.93 -4.26
CA LEU A 149 -4.46 27.61 -3.52
C LEU A 149 -5.74 28.18 -4.18
N LYS A 150 -5.72 29.45 -4.57
CA LYS A 150 -6.89 30.10 -5.19
C LYS A 150 -7.12 29.67 -6.64
N SER A 151 -6.06 29.47 -7.42
CA SER A 151 -6.14 29.18 -8.85
C SER A 151 -6.32 27.69 -9.17
N HIS A 152 -5.66 26.81 -8.40
CA HIS A 152 -5.66 25.35 -8.59
C HIS A 152 -6.46 24.64 -7.50
N GLY A 153 -6.18 24.98 -6.22
CA GLY A 153 -6.71 24.28 -5.05
C GLY A 153 -8.24 24.22 -5.04
N ILE A 154 -8.91 25.35 -5.24
CA ILE A 154 -10.38 25.39 -5.28
C ILE A 154 -10.95 24.47 -6.37
N LYS A 155 -10.35 24.48 -7.57
CA LYS A 155 -10.82 23.63 -8.69
C LYS A 155 -10.62 22.14 -8.39
N ILE A 156 -9.46 21.78 -7.82
CA ILE A 156 -9.12 20.39 -7.45
C ILE A 156 -10.05 19.90 -6.35
N ILE A 157 -10.25 20.68 -5.29
CA ILE A 157 -11.11 20.31 -4.15
C ILE A 157 -12.55 20.13 -4.62
N ASN A 158 -13.08 21.04 -5.43
CA ASN A 158 -14.41 20.90 -5.99
C ASN A 158 -14.54 19.66 -6.87
N ALA A 159 -13.52 19.33 -7.68
CA ALA A 159 -13.52 18.13 -8.49
C ALA A 159 -13.55 16.85 -7.63
N LEU A 160 -12.81 16.79 -6.52
CA LEU A 160 -12.85 15.69 -5.57
C LEU A 160 -14.24 15.55 -4.93
N ILE A 161 -14.83 16.64 -4.45
CA ILE A 161 -16.17 16.64 -3.84
C ILE A 161 -17.22 16.18 -4.84
N ASN A 162 -17.21 16.72 -6.06
CA ASN A 162 -18.15 16.36 -7.12
C ASN A 162 -18.02 14.90 -7.56
N SER A 163 -16.85 14.30 -7.35
CA SER A 163 -16.59 12.88 -7.61
C SER A 163 -16.88 11.97 -6.39
N GLY A 164 -17.55 12.49 -5.35
CA GLY A 164 -17.98 11.72 -4.19
C GLY A 164 -16.89 11.47 -3.14
N CYS A 165 -15.76 12.20 -3.19
CA CYS A 165 -14.71 12.09 -2.20
C CYS A 165 -14.99 12.97 -0.97
N GLU A 166 -14.94 12.38 0.23
CA GLU A 166 -14.95 13.16 1.48
C GLU A 166 -13.61 13.88 1.63
N VAL A 167 -13.63 15.20 1.70
CA VAL A 167 -12.42 16.01 1.90
C VAL A 167 -12.34 16.50 3.34
N ARG A 168 -11.15 16.37 3.93
CA ARG A 168 -10.79 16.93 5.24
C ARG A 168 -9.66 17.94 5.01
N VAL A 169 -9.85 19.16 5.46
CA VAL A 169 -8.98 20.29 5.09
C VAL A 169 -8.41 20.98 6.32
N ASP A 170 -7.31 21.67 6.15
CA ASP A 170 -6.80 22.58 7.19
C ASP A 170 -7.70 23.81 7.38
N ASN A 171 -7.42 24.57 8.42
CA ASN A 171 -8.19 25.78 8.77
C ASN A 171 -8.15 26.85 7.66
N LYS A 172 -7.03 26.98 6.94
CA LYS A 172 -6.86 28.00 5.91
C LYS A 172 -7.74 27.71 4.70
N ILE A 173 -7.74 26.47 4.23
CA ILE A 173 -8.62 26.01 3.16
C ILE A 173 -10.08 26.10 3.59
N ASN A 174 -10.42 25.70 4.82
CA ASN A 174 -11.80 25.72 5.30
C ASN A 174 -12.39 27.14 5.33
N LYS A 175 -11.59 28.13 5.69
CA LYS A 175 -12.02 29.55 5.64
C LYS A 175 -12.43 29.98 4.22
N LEU A 176 -11.73 29.51 3.16
CA LEU A 176 -12.10 29.78 1.78
C LEU A 176 -13.47 29.19 1.41
N TYR A 177 -13.85 28.11 2.06
CA TYR A 177 -15.15 27.43 1.91
C TYR A 177 -16.18 27.89 2.96
N LYS A 178 -15.97 29.05 3.60
CA LYS A 178 -16.87 29.60 4.63
C LYS A 178 -17.17 28.60 5.77
N ASN A 179 -16.16 27.83 6.15
CA ASN A 179 -16.22 26.79 7.20
C ASN A 179 -17.27 25.67 6.93
N LYS A 180 -17.50 25.33 5.66
CA LYS A 180 -18.45 24.26 5.26
C LYS A 180 -17.81 22.89 5.09
N LEU A 181 -16.47 22.79 5.09
CA LEU A 181 -15.77 21.53 4.94
C LEU A 181 -15.40 20.93 6.31
N LYS A 182 -15.12 19.63 6.33
CA LYS A 182 -14.61 18.97 7.54
C LYS A 182 -13.18 19.40 7.81
N ILE A 183 -12.88 19.75 9.04
CA ILE A 183 -11.50 20.05 9.49
C ILE A 183 -10.74 18.75 9.66
N ALA A 184 -9.54 18.68 9.09
CA ALA A 184 -8.58 17.62 9.34
C ALA A 184 -8.04 17.74 10.78
N LYS A 185 -8.04 16.63 11.50
CA LYS A 185 -7.45 16.50 12.84
C LYS A 185 -6.00 16.03 12.69
N GLU A 186 -5.20 16.15 13.75
CA GLU A 186 -3.80 15.72 13.73
C GLU A 186 -3.63 14.25 13.25
N LYS A 187 -4.52 13.37 13.71
CA LYS A 187 -4.54 11.97 13.30
C LYS A 187 -4.79 11.77 11.81
N ASP A 188 -5.47 12.69 11.14
CA ASP A 188 -5.82 12.54 9.72
C ASP A 188 -4.56 12.62 8.83
N TRP A 189 -3.50 13.31 9.27
CA TRP A 189 -2.22 13.42 8.56
C TRP A 189 -1.40 12.12 8.56
N SER A 190 -1.71 11.21 9.49
CA SER A 190 -1.06 9.90 9.61
C SER A 190 -2.06 8.74 9.38
N THR A 191 -3.19 8.98 8.71
CA THR A 191 -4.22 7.97 8.49
C THR A 191 -4.26 7.54 7.03
N GLU A 192 -4.05 6.26 6.77
CA GLU A 192 -4.40 5.60 5.53
C GLU A 192 -5.90 5.27 5.57
N TYR A 193 -6.71 6.02 4.82
CA TYR A 193 -8.18 5.87 4.85
C TYR A 193 -8.67 4.60 4.16
N LEU A 194 -8.00 4.17 3.09
CA LEU A 194 -8.43 3.05 2.23
C LEU A 194 -9.88 3.20 1.73
N ASP A 195 -10.33 4.44 1.58
CA ASP A 195 -11.71 4.83 1.27
C ASP A 195 -11.70 6.09 0.38
N ALA A 196 -12.85 6.50 -0.14
CA ALA A 196 -13.02 7.76 -0.87
C ALA A 196 -12.96 8.97 0.09
N LYS A 197 -11.86 9.08 0.83
CA LYS A 197 -11.54 10.14 1.79
C LYS A 197 -10.12 10.64 1.57
N ILE A 198 -9.88 11.94 1.74
CA ILE A 198 -8.57 12.55 1.56
C ILE A 198 -8.35 13.70 2.51
N SER A 199 -7.11 13.83 3.03
CA SER A 199 -6.68 15.02 3.77
C SER A 199 -6.01 16.00 2.84
N ILE A 200 -6.33 17.31 2.98
CA ILE A 200 -5.79 18.36 2.12
C ILE A 200 -5.23 19.47 2.99
N LYS A 201 -3.95 19.77 2.83
CA LYS A 201 -3.23 20.79 3.59
C LYS A 201 -2.65 21.85 2.66
N ASN A 202 -2.76 23.10 3.08
CA ASN A 202 -2.04 24.19 2.45
C ASN A 202 -0.61 24.27 3.02
N VAL A 203 0.36 24.41 2.16
CA VAL A 203 1.79 24.54 2.51
C VAL A 203 2.40 25.75 1.81
N ARG A 204 3.41 26.36 2.42
CA ARG A 204 4.05 27.56 1.87
C ARG A 204 4.83 27.27 0.59
N ASN A 205 5.50 26.15 0.55
CA ASN A 205 6.40 25.73 -0.55
C ASN A 205 6.71 24.21 -0.47
N VAL A 206 7.51 23.73 -1.41
CA VAL A 206 7.94 22.33 -1.47
C VAL A 206 8.71 21.88 -0.22
N ASN A 207 9.53 22.76 0.39
CA ASN A 207 10.27 22.38 1.59
C ASN A 207 9.35 22.09 2.78
N GLU A 208 8.28 22.87 2.95
CA GLU A 208 7.27 22.57 3.96
C GLU A 208 6.49 21.29 3.63
N ALA A 209 6.26 21.01 2.35
CA ALA A 209 5.63 19.77 1.92
C ALA A 209 6.50 18.54 2.22
N VAL A 210 7.82 18.64 2.04
CA VAL A 210 8.78 17.55 2.35
C VAL A 210 8.87 17.29 3.85
N ASN A 211 8.75 18.36 4.66
CA ASN A 211 8.81 18.25 6.12
C ASN A 211 7.48 17.80 6.76
N HIS A 212 6.41 17.74 5.97
CA HIS A 212 5.11 17.27 6.42
C HIS A 212 5.05 15.77 6.55
#